data_23d1184fe35042f4acce5dd7f12519e0
#
_entry.id   23d1184fe35042f4acce5dd7f12519e0
#
_cell.length_a   1.000
_cell.length_b   1.000
_cell.length_c   1.000
_cell.angle_alpha   90.00
_cell.angle_beta   90.00
_cell.angle_gamma   90.00
#
_symmetry.space_group_name_H-M   'P 1'
#
loop_
_entity.id
_entity.type
_entity.pdbx_description
1 polymer ?
#
loop_
_entity_poly.entity_id
_entity_poly.type
_entity_poly.pdbx_seq_one_letter_code
_entity_poly.pdbx_strand_id
1 'polypeptide(L)'
;MAENLKVVWYNGMSVDKIHFEQQERYLERNINLKTISSFSNLYGILDIQISSELLEQGKIGLRSISAIVQDGSVFNAPDEDELPEPLEVEFDSLSSSIIALKIPMSNLVVDVSLQNSITSSKFKATRALISSKVHDDASVDVLNDLSDEEEYLLGSAFDQDKESIVLASLKTSLGVLGSKTPYELEIPICKIQNISSSKQIKLDDKFIPTCLDISKHPFIRQFIDEMIYSTRQHKQTFLGIFKGIDQSKNTLDFTTYLTLNMLKKWSLNFASIANRQKIHPEFLYEKLVDFQADLTALSNDDSFSDFIAYKHDDLSTTFSLLINNIRLLFSKIISPKYVMARIVSNAHGFFDCMFDNAGIIEKGELFLAVSSNVNSDYLLKNFKEQCKIHTQSSIKNIVASQLNGLNIEQVSIIPTTLPRLNGYVYYRLDKNDKLFKSFIGENIISVYVTNNITNPDIKMWAIL
;
A
#
# COMPACT_ATOMS: atom_id res chain seq x y z
N MET A 1 -3.90 44.59 7.80
CA MET A 1 -4.10 44.56 6.34
C MET A 1 -2.87 45.02 5.52
N ALA A 2 -1.95 45.80 6.08
CA ALA A 2 -0.78 46.32 5.34
C ALA A 2 0.46 45.39 5.36
N GLU A 3 0.48 44.38 6.19
CA GLU A 3 1.65 43.54 6.51
C GLU A 3 2.28 42.79 5.32
N ASN A 4 1.53 42.59 4.25
CA ASN A 4 1.98 41.80 3.08
C ASN A 4 1.90 42.58 1.76
N LEU A 5 1.92 43.90 1.82
CA LEU A 5 1.90 44.74 0.63
C LEU A 5 3.33 44.88 0.05
N LYS A 6 3.39 44.96 -1.26
CA LYS A 6 4.66 45.14 -1.99
C LYS A 6 5.28 46.48 -1.68
N VAL A 7 6.62 46.51 -1.51
CA VAL A 7 7.37 47.80 -1.42
C VAL A 7 7.32 48.53 -2.77
N VAL A 8 7.06 49.82 -2.71
CA VAL A 8 7.13 50.71 -3.90
C VAL A 8 8.50 51.38 -3.95
N TRP A 9 9.27 51.03 -4.94
CA TRP A 9 10.61 51.58 -5.17
C TRP A 9 10.51 52.85 -6.07
N TYR A 10 11.07 53.98 -5.63
CA TYR A 10 11.08 55.19 -6.41
C TYR A 10 12.44 55.92 -6.28
N ASN A 11 12.77 56.74 -7.27
CA ASN A 11 14.05 57.46 -7.32
C ASN A 11 14.17 58.45 -6.13
N GLY A 12 15.33 58.42 -5.46
CA GLY A 12 15.56 59.27 -4.27
C GLY A 12 15.01 58.72 -2.95
N MET A 13 14.48 57.53 -2.94
CA MET A 13 14.02 56.85 -1.72
C MET A 13 15.22 56.51 -0.83
N SER A 14 15.12 56.84 0.45
CA SER A 14 16.06 56.29 1.45
C SER A 14 15.74 54.83 1.70
N VAL A 15 16.71 53.95 1.48
CA VAL A 15 16.55 52.51 1.68
C VAL A 15 17.01 52.16 3.08
N ASP A 16 16.16 51.40 3.81
CA ASP A 16 16.42 50.95 5.17
C ASP A 16 16.05 49.48 5.30
N LYS A 17 16.52 48.79 6.32
CA LYS A 17 16.29 47.36 6.67
C LYS A 17 14.81 46.99 6.49
N ILE A 18 13.88 47.80 6.98
CA ILE A 18 12.44 47.55 6.93
C ILE A 18 11.90 47.34 5.50
N HIS A 19 12.54 47.95 4.48
CA HIS A 19 12.12 47.79 3.09
C HIS A 19 12.48 46.39 2.57
N PHE A 20 13.63 45.83 2.98
CA PHE A 20 14.06 44.52 2.59
C PHE A 20 13.19 43.47 3.31
N GLU A 21 12.95 43.58 4.61
CA GLU A 21 12.08 42.70 5.39
C GLU A 21 10.64 42.68 4.82
N GLN A 22 10.12 43.85 4.43
CA GLN A 22 8.78 43.92 3.84
C GLN A 22 8.74 43.30 2.43
N GLN A 23 9.81 43.44 1.64
CA GLN A 23 9.90 42.81 0.31
C GLN A 23 9.99 41.30 0.43
N GLU A 24 10.78 40.76 1.36
CA GLU A 24 10.91 39.35 1.64
C GLU A 24 9.56 38.76 2.08
N ARG A 25 8.91 39.36 3.05
CA ARG A 25 7.58 38.98 3.54
C ARG A 25 6.53 38.93 2.42
N TYR A 26 6.57 39.92 1.51
CA TYR A 26 5.70 39.95 0.34
C TYR A 26 6.02 38.78 -0.62
N LEU A 27 7.29 38.48 -0.89
CA LEU A 27 7.70 37.38 -1.78
C LEU A 27 7.33 36.02 -1.20
N GLU A 28 7.66 35.75 0.06
CA GLU A 28 7.31 34.52 0.74
C GLU A 28 5.80 34.25 0.69
N ARG A 29 4.99 35.27 1.03
CA ARG A 29 3.54 35.14 0.96
C ARG A 29 3.04 34.82 -0.45
N ASN A 30 3.61 35.47 -1.49
CA ASN A 30 3.21 35.21 -2.87
C ASN A 30 3.57 33.77 -3.30
N ILE A 31 4.76 33.30 -2.93
CA ILE A 31 5.20 31.93 -3.20
C ILE A 31 4.26 30.96 -2.51
N ASN A 32 4.02 31.12 -1.21
CA ASN A 32 3.17 30.26 -0.43
C ASN A 32 1.73 30.21 -0.97
N LEU A 33 1.12 31.37 -1.28
CA LEU A 33 -0.23 31.40 -1.84
C LEU A 33 -0.32 30.70 -3.22
N LYS A 34 0.65 30.92 -4.09
CA LYS A 34 0.66 30.24 -5.40
C LYS A 34 0.84 28.74 -5.26
N THR A 35 1.66 28.30 -4.33
CA THR A 35 1.92 26.91 -4.06
C THR A 35 0.67 26.22 -3.47
N ILE A 36 0.08 26.77 -2.41
CA ILE A 36 -1.13 26.26 -1.77
C ILE A 36 -2.34 26.27 -2.72
N SER A 37 -2.44 27.25 -3.62
CA SER A 37 -3.54 27.29 -4.59
C SER A 37 -3.45 26.24 -5.70
N SER A 38 -2.25 25.68 -5.92
CA SER A 38 -2.02 24.69 -6.99
C SER A 38 -2.24 23.26 -6.52
N PHE A 39 -2.00 22.98 -5.25
CA PHE A 39 -2.12 21.65 -4.65
C PHE A 39 -2.56 21.79 -3.19
N SER A 40 -3.36 20.83 -2.71
CA SER A 40 -3.66 20.66 -1.29
C SER A 40 -2.53 19.92 -0.56
N ASN A 41 -2.41 20.13 0.74
CA ASN A 41 -1.52 19.34 1.61
C ASN A 41 -0.04 19.31 1.19
N LEU A 42 0.55 20.48 0.88
CA LEU A 42 1.95 20.62 0.48
C LEU A 42 2.91 20.81 1.67
N TYR A 43 2.70 20.08 2.74
CA TYR A 43 3.57 20.06 3.90
C TYR A 43 3.83 18.63 4.36
N GLY A 44 4.91 18.42 5.07
CA GLY A 44 5.33 17.10 5.55
C GLY A 44 6.77 16.77 5.14
N ILE A 45 7.14 15.56 5.39
CA ILE A 45 8.50 15.05 5.19
C ILE A 45 8.71 14.70 3.72
N LEU A 46 9.82 15.18 3.16
CA LEU A 46 10.31 14.81 1.83
C LEU A 46 11.25 13.60 1.90
N ASP A 47 12.19 13.65 2.86
CA ASP A 47 13.12 12.56 3.16
C ASP A 47 13.49 12.58 4.65
N ILE A 48 13.72 11.42 5.25
CA ILE A 48 14.12 11.32 6.67
C ILE A 48 14.98 10.09 6.88
N GLN A 49 16.04 10.26 7.66
CA GLN A 49 16.88 9.17 8.12
C GLN A 49 17.01 9.24 9.65
N ILE A 50 16.43 8.26 10.33
CA ILE A 50 16.56 8.10 11.79
C ILE A 50 17.84 7.33 12.09
N SER A 51 18.58 7.75 13.11
CA SER A 51 19.82 7.11 13.50
C SER A 51 19.57 5.78 14.23
N SER A 52 19.96 4.67 13.62
CA SER A 52 19.88 3.33 14.23
C SER A 52 20.76 3.19 15.47
N GLU A 53 21.90 3.88 15.50
CA GLU A 53 22.84 3.87 16.62
C GLU A 53 22.24 4.51 17.88
N LEU A 54 21.50 5.61 17.70
CA LEU A 54 20.81 6.28 18.80
C LEU A 54 19.61 5.46 19.30
N LEU A 55 18.90 4.77 18.42
CA LEU A 55 17.80 3.86 18.80
C LEU A 55 18.31 2.70 19.68
N GLU A 56 19.51 2.18 19.42
CA GLU A 56 20.16 1.17 20.26
C GLU A 56 20.55 1.70 21.64
N GLN A 57 20.82 3.01 21.75
CA GLN A 57 21.15 3.70 22.98
C GLN A 57 19.94 4.22 23.77
N GLY A 58 18.71 3.98 23.28
CA GLY A 58 17.49 4.46 23.92
C GLY A 58 17.15 5.93 23.63
N LYS A 59 17.69 6.47 22.55
CA LYS A 59 17.44 7.83 22.09
C LYS A 59 16.85 7.84 20.69
N ILE A 60 15.99 8.80 20.40
CA ILE A 60 15.50 9.05 19.04
C ILE A 60 16.22 10.28 18.51
N GLY A 61 16.97 10.11 17.43
CA GLY A 61 17.67 11.19 16.77
C GLY A 61 17.71 10.99 15.25
N LEU A 62 17.94 12.05 14.54
CA LEU A 62 17.97 12.10 13.09
C LEU A 62 19.41 12.13 12.58
N ARG A 63 19.66 11.52 11.42
CA ARG A 63 20.87 11.70 10.62
C ARG A 63 20.67 12.78 9.56
N SER A 64 19.47 12.81 8.97
CA SER A 64 19.08 13.84 8.02
C SER A 64 17.56 13.94 7.98
N ILE A 65 17.07 15.12 7.62
CA ILE A 65 15.65 15.35 7.37
C ILE A 65 15.50 16.50 6.37
N SER A 66 14.59 16.33 5.42
CA SER A 66 14.10 17.40 4.57
C SER A 66 12.58 17.43 4.67
N ALA A 67 12.01 18.58 5.00
CA ALA A 67 10.57 18.76 5.25
C ALA A 67 10.09 20.14 4.86
N ILE A 68 8.81 20.26 4.56
CA ILE A 68 8.10 21.52 4.43
C ILE A 68 7.08 21.60 5.56
N VAL A 69 7.09 22.67 6.31
CA VAL A 69 6.20 22.89 7.44
C VAL A 69 4.84 23.44 6.97
N GLN A 70 3.80 23.36 7.80
CA GLN A 70 2.45 23.80 7.44
C GLN A 70 2.38 25.31 7.09
N ASP A 71 3.30 26.13 7.58
CA ASP A 71 3.39 27.55 7.24
C ASP A 71 4.22 27.86 5.97
N GLY A 72 4.72 26.81 5.31
CA GLY A 72 5.53 26.88 4.09
C GLY A 72 7.02 27.01 4.32
N SER A 73 7.50 27.00 5.58
CA SER A 73 8.94 27.00 5.88
C SER A 73 9.58 25.70 5.43
N VAL A 74 10.75 25.81 4.83
CA VAL A 74 11.57 24.66 4.43
C VAL A 74 12.55 24.36 5.57
N PHE A 75 12.66 23.10 5.94
CA PHE A 75 13.64 22.59 6.90
C PHE A 75 14.49 21.51 6.24
N ASN A 76 15.80 21.74 6.18
CA ASN A 76 16.73 20.84 5.50
C ASN A 76 18.01 20.68 6.32
N ALA A 77 18.05 19.63 7.13
CA ALA A 77 19.19 19.39 8.02
C ALA A 77 19.88 18.05 7.67
N PRO A 78 21.22 17.96 7.72
CA PRO A 78 22.17 18.97 8.24
C PRO A 78 22.67 19.99 7.20
N ASP A 79 22.15 20.02 5.95
CA ASP A 79 22.76 20.79 4.87
C ASP A 79 22.57 22.31 5.05
N GLU A 80 21.43 22.75 5.55
CA GLU A 80 21.07 24.18 5.71
C GLU A 80 20.76 24.53 7.18
N ASP A 81 20.15 23.59 7.91
CA ASP A 81 19.71 23.78 9.28
C ASP A 81 20.43 22.80 10.23
N GLU A 82 20.39 23.11 11.53
CA GLU A 82 20.91 22.19 12.54
C GLU A 82 19.91 21.04 12.83
N LEU A 83 20.46 19.83 13.04
CA LEU A 83 19.63 18.70 13.49
C LEU A 83 19.11 18.95 14.91
N PRO A 84 17.85 18.57 15.21
CA PRO A 84 17.33 18.66 16.57
C PRO A 84 18.11 17.73 17.51
N GLU A 85 18.23 18.13 18.79
CA GLU A 85 18.84 17.29 19.80
C GLU A 85 18.12 15.94 19.92
N PRO A 86 18.87 14.83 20.11
CA PRO A 86 18.26 13.52 20.29
C PRO A 86 17.35 13.47 21.52
N LEU A 87 16.14 12.97 21.35
CA LEU A 87 15.15 12.80 22.43
C LEU A 87 15.49 11.54 23.24
N GLU A 88 15.72 11.68 24.54
CA GLU A 88 15.84 10.56 25.47
C GLU A 88 14.45 9.98 25.77
N VAL A 89 14.32 8.66 25.67
CA VAL A 89 13.06 7.96 25.87
C VAL A 89 13.09 7.21 27.21
N GLU A 90 12.25 7.62 28.16
CA GLU A 90 12.10 6.93 29.44
C GLU A 90 11.25 5.65 29.27
N PHE A 91 11.68 4.56 29.91
CA PHE A 91 11.22 3.19 29.70
C PHE A 91 9.69 2.99 29.88
N ASP A 92 9.04 3.71 30.79
CA ASP A 92 7.62 3.47 31.12
C ASP A 92 6.61 4.46 30.50
N SER A 93 7.07 5.59 29.98
CA SER A 93 6.16 6.69 29.63
C SER A 93 5.80 6.80 28.16
N LEU A 94 6.59 6.21 27.23
CA LEU A 94 6.50 6.50 25.82
C LEU A 94 6.23 5.28 24.91
N SER A 95 5.92 4.11 25.46
CA SER A 95 5.52 2.95 24.65
C SER A 95 4.24 3.29 23.85
N SER A 96 4.28 3.05 22.55
CA SER A 96 3.24 3.38 21.56
C SER A 96 3.04 4.88 21.27
N SER A 97 3.91 5.76 21.75
CA SER A 97 3.86 7.19 21.46
C SER A 97 4.33 7.50 20.04
N ILE A 98 3.73 8.54 19.46
CA ILE A 98 4.18 9.11 18.19
C ILE A 98 5.12 10.27 18.52
N ILE A 99 6.29 10.27 17.90
CA ILE A 99 7.28 11.33 18.02
C ILE A 99 7.13 12.28 16.84
N ALA A 100 7.17 13.56 17.14
CA ALA A 100 7.04 14.64 16.16
C ALA A 100 8.26 15.56 16.19
N LEU A 101 8.59 16.09 15.02
CA LEU A 101 9.42 17.28 14.87
C LEU A 101 8.58 18.48 15.25
N LYS A 102 9.09 19.33 16.16
CA LYS A 102 8.42 20.52 16.66
C LYS A 102 9.18 21.75 16.20
N ILE A 103 8.42 22.73 15.72
CA ILE A 103 8.95 23.98 15.19
C ILE A 103 8.12 25.12 15.79
N PRO A 104 8.73 26.13 16.45
CA PRO A 104 8.00 27.29 16.96
C PRO A 104 7.30 28.04 15.82
N MET A 105 6.06 28.45 16.05
CA MET A 105 5.38 29.37 15.12
C MET A 105 6.01 30.75 15.20
N SER A 106 6.07 31.47 14.06
CA SER A 106 6.51 32.85 14.05
C SER A 106 5.65 33.69 14.99
N ASN A 107 6.31 34.39 15.92
CA ASN A 107 5.68 35.41 16.72
C ASN A 107 5.99 36.74 16.01
N LEU A 108 4.99 37.42 15.49
CA LEU A 108 5.09 38.65 14.69
C LEU A 108 6.00 39.76 15.30
N VAL A 109 6.48 39.59 16.54
CA VAL A 109 7.31 40.56 17.24
C VAL A 109 8.81 40.25 17.16
N VAL A 110 9.22 38.96 17.13
CA VAL A 110 10.65 38.57 17.08
C VAL A 110 10.79 37.22 16.35
N ASP A 111 11.06 37.27 15.05
CA ASP A 111 11.29 36.04 14.28
C ASP A 111 12.67 35.44 14.51
N VAL A 112 13.68 36.28 14.78
CA VAL A 112 15.08 35.87 15.02
C VAL A 112 15.53 36.34 16.40
N SER A 113 16.10 35.45 17.20
CA SER A 113 16.72 35.78 18.48
C SER A 113 18.24 35.71 18.39
N LEU A 114 18.89 36.81 18.67
CA LEU A 114 20.37 36.86 18.86
C LEU A 114 20.80 36.27 20.22
N GLN A 115 19.84 36.07 21.14
CA GLN A 115 20.08 35.45 22.45
C GLN A 115 19.40 34.11 22.51
N ASN A 116 20.15 33.04 22.81
CA ASN A 116 19.62 31.67 22.95
C ASN A 116 18.54 31.50 24.04
N SER A 117 18.29 32.54 24.87
CA SER A 117 17.34 32.55 25.96
C SER A 117 15.88 32.83 25.58
N ILE A 118 15.60 33.30 24.34
CA ILE A 118 14.23 33.58 23.91
C ILE A 118 13.64 32.31 23.26
N THR A 119 12.90 31.54 24.04
CA THR A 119 12.30 30.27 23.62
C THR A 119 11.23 30.40 22.53
N SER A 120 10.66 31.58 22.31
CA SER A 120 9.54 31.83 21.40
C SER A 120 9.92 32.29 20.00
N SER A 121 11.24 32.45 19.68
CA SER A 121 11.66 32.79 18.31
C SER A 121 11.65 31.58 17.40
N LYS A 122 11.21 31.76 16.17
CA LYS A 122 11.19 30.71 15.14
C LYS A 122 12.59 30.33 14.67
N PHE A 123 13.48 31.32 14.55
CA PHE A 123 14.82 31.16 14.06
C PHE A 123 15.87 31.39 15.15
N LYS A 124 16.99 30.71 15.04
CA LYS A 124 18.22 30.90 15.78
C LYS A 124 19.19 31.70 14.88
N ALA A 125 19.80 32.72 15.41
CA ALA A 125 20.83 33.46 14.70
C ALA A 125 22.19 32.76 14.84
N THR A 126 22.88 32.57 13.73
CA THR A 126 24.24 32.00 13.67
C THR A 126 25.12 32.93 12.86
N ARG A 127 26.33 33.23 13.38
CA ARG A 127 27.30 34.03 12.63
C ARG A 127 28.03 33.15 11.62
N ALA A 128 28.20 33.64 10.42
CA ALA A 128 28.93 32.98 9.36
C ALA A 128 29.91 33.93 8.69
N LEU A 129 31.07 33.43 8.29
CA LEU A 129 32.03 34.15 7.47
C LEU A 129 31.82 33.79 6.00
N ILE A 130 31.55 34.78 5.18
CA ILE A 130 31.40 34.60 3.76
C ILE A 130 32.59 35.23 3.03
N SER A 131 33.24 34.47 2.15
CA SER A 131 34.30 35.00 1.30
C SER A 131 33.71 35.93 0.25
N SER A 132 34.27 37.15 0.14
CA SER A 132 33.87 38.14 -0.88
C SER A 132 34.40 37.81 -2.28
N LYS A 133 35.25 36.78 -2.42
CA LYS A 133 35.79 36.35 -3.74
C LYS A 133 34.77 35.45 -4.43
N VAL A 134 34.23 35.92 -5.51
CA VAL A 134 33.40 35.17 -6.45
C VAL A 134 34.28 34.15 -7.19
N HIS A 135 34.55 33.03 -6.55
CA HIS A 135 35.01 31.82 -7.21
C HIS A 135 34.00 30.70 -6.96
N ASP A 136 33.87 29.79 -7.91
CA ASP A 136 32.82 28.73 -8.03
C ASP A 136 32.61 27.77 -6.82
N ASP A 137 33.37 27.95 -5.74
CA ASP A 137 33.22 27.22 -4.45
C ASP A 137 33.17 28.23 -3.30
N ALA A 138 32.00 28.84 -3.06
CA ALA A 138 31.78 29.64 -1.85
C ALA A 138 31.65 28.71 -0.64
N SER A 139 32.74 28.49 0.11
CA SER A 139 32.70 27.85 1.41
C SER A 139 32.18 28.82 2.45
N VAL A 140 31.11 28.46 3.15
CA VAL A 140 30.58 29.19 4.32
C VAL A 140 31.14 28.49 5.55
N ASP A 141 32.05 29.17 6.27
CA ASP A 141 32.55 28.68 7.55
C ASP A 141 31.64 29.16 8.68
N VAL A 142 30.90 28.26 9.30
CA VAL A 142 30.00 28.55 10.44
C VAL A 142 30.82 28.62 11.73
N LEU A 143 30.75 29.76 12.40
CA LEU A 143 31.41 29.99 13.71
C LEU A 143 30.38 29.67 14.81
N ASN A 144 30.53 28.52 15.45
CA ASN A 144 29.74 28.13 16.62
C ASN A 144 30.39 28.67 17.90
N ASP A 145 29.62 29.44 18.67
CA ASP A 145 29.87 29.82 20.10
C ASP A 145 31.31 30.31 20.45
N LEU A 146 31.80 31.33 19.76
CA LEU A 146 33.02 32.03 20.20
C LEU A 146 32.64 33.08 21.26
N SER A 147 33.43 33.13 22.32
CA SER A 147 33.34 34.24 23.31
C SER A 147 33.78 35.57 22.69
N ASP A 148 33.23 36.69 23.21
CA ASP A 148 33.55 38.05 22.71
C ASP A 148 35.08 38.34 22.73
N GLU A 149 35.89 37.70 23.61
CA GLU A 149 37.35 37.82 23.69
C GLU A 149 38.06 37.02 22.58
N GLU A 150 37.56 35.85 22.22
CA GLU A 150 38.07 35.05 21.11
C GLU A 150 37.76 35.68 19.77
N GLU A 151 36.60 36.37 19.65
CA GLU A 151 36.21 37.15 18.47
C GLU A 151 37.18 38.32 18.21
N TYR A 152 37.66 39.01 19.25
CA TYR A 152 38.63 40.10 19.11
C TYR A 152 40.01 39.60 18.67
N LEU A 153 40.41 38.42 19.14
CA LEU A 153 41.68 37.78 18.76
C LEU A 153 41.65 37.20 17.34
N LEU A 154 40.52 36.64 16.91
CA LEU A 154 40.30 36.12 15.57
C LEU A 154 40.17 37.26 14.53
N GLY A 155 39.52 38.37 14.88
CA GLY A 155 39.36 39.55 14.00
C GLY A 155 40.67 40.20 13.54
N SER A 156 41.78 39.95 14.26
CA SER A 156 43.13 40.42 13.86
C SER A 156 43.89 39.44 12.97
N ALA A 157 43.41 38.20 12.79
CA ALA A 157 44.07 37.14 12.03
C ALA A 157 43.36 36.74 10.73
N PHE A 158 42.17 37.30 10.47
CA PHE A 158 41.39 36.93 9.29
C PHE A 158 41.79 37.72 8.03
N ASP A 159 41.83 36.99 6.95
CA ASP A 159 42.01 37.47 5.57
C ASP A 159 41.04 38.64 5.30
N GLN A 160 41.55 39.75 4.75
CA GLN A 160 40.80 40.99 4.47
C GLN A 160 39.62 40.81 3.50
N ASP A 161 39.39 39.59 3.01
CA ASP A 161 38.38 39.22 2.02
C ASP A 161 37.16 38.48 2.59
N LYS A 162 37.06 38.32 3.93
CA LYS A 162 35.88 37.64 4.57
C LYS A 162 35.03 38.67 5.33
N GLU A 163 33.71 38.65 5.02
CA GLU A 163 32.72 39.46 5.74
C GLU A 163 31.90 38.59 6.67
N SER A 164 31.75 39.05 7.93
CA SER A 164 30.86 38.37 8.91
C SER A 164 29.42 38.76 8.67
N ILE A 165 28.56 37.80 8.43
CA ILE A 165 27.12 37.98 8.37
C ILE A 165 26.42 37.12 9.42
N VAL A 166 25.19 37.53 9.78
CA VAL A 166 24.34 36.77 10.70
C VAL A 166 23.28 36.07 9.85
N LEU A 167 23.28 34.75 9.90
CA LEU A 167 22.32 33.90 9.22
C LEU A 167 21.30 33.35 10.22
N ALA A 168 20.12 32.96 9.73
CA ALA A 168 19.05 32.40 10.54
C ALA A 168 18.79 30.95 10.14
N SER A 169 18.82 30.02 11.11
CA SER A 169 18.40 28.63 10.96
C SER A 169 17.14 28.37 11.75
N LEU A 170 16.31 27.41 11.31
CA LEU A 170 15.10 27.03 12.05
C LEU A 170 15.42 26.40 13.38
N LYS A 171 14.71 26.83 14.44
CA LYS A 171 14.73 26.12 15.73
C LYS A 171 13.84 24.89 15.65
N THR A 172 14.41 23.73 15.91
CA THR A 172 13.69 22.47 15.90
C THR A 172 13.96 21.68 17.17
N SER A 173 12.99 20.89 17.57
CA SER A 173 13.13 19.93 18.67
C SER A 173 12.34 18.66 18.38
N LEU A 174 12.69 17.57 19.07
CA LEU A 174 11.92 16.33 19.05
C LEU A 174 11.06 16.22 20.30
N GLY A 175 9.83 15.74 20.15
CA GLY A 175 8.96 15.54 21.29
C GLY A 175 7.78 14.64 20.98
N VAL A 176 6.99 14.29 22.00
CA VAL A 176 5.77 13.48 21.81
C VAL A 176 4.70 14.32 21.13
N LEU A 177 4.03 13.74 20.14
CA LEU A 177 2.93 14.35 19.44
C LEU A 177 1.79 14.70 20.42
N GLY A 178 1.25 15.91 20.31
CA GLY A 178 0.14 16.38 21.16
C GLY A 178 0.57 16.95 22.50
N SER A 179 1.84 16.91 22.88
CA SER A 179 2.37 17.62 24.03
C SER A 179 2.60 19.11 23.71
N LYS A 180 1.59 19.74 23.07
CA LYS A 180 1.71 21.10 22.53
C LYS A 180 2.01 22.12 23.61
N THR A 181 3.09 22.88 23.42
CA THR A 181 3.12 24.24 23.90
C THR A 181 2.31 25.12 22.94
N PRO A 182 1.61 26.14 23.43
CA PRO A 182 0.96 27.11 22.54
C PRO A 182 2.01 27.68 21.57
N TYR A 183 1.69 27.70 20.27
CA TYR A 183 2.56 28.25 19.22
C TYR A 183 3.68 27.31 18.68
N GLU A 184 3.46 25.98 18.70
CA GLU A 184 4.34 25.03 17.99
C GLU A 184 3.57 24.32 16.85
N LEU A 185 4.25 24.14 15.72
CA LEU A 185 3.85 23.24 14.64
C LEU A 185 4.46 21.87 14.90
N GLU A 186 3.73 20.82 14.64
CA GLU A 186 4.18 19.44 14.86
C GLU A 186 4.06 18.64 13.58
N ILE A 187 5.14 17.94 13.17
CA ILE A 187 5.16 16.98 12.07
C ILE A 187 5.48 15.60 12.65
N PRO A 188 4.54 14.64 12.63
CA PRO A 188 4.80 13.27 13.06
C PRO A 188 5.91 12.64 12.23
N ILE A 189 6.95 12.08 12.88
CA ILE A 189 8.11 11.49 12.18
C ILE A 189 8.18 9.97 12.35
N CYS A 190 7.89 9.43 13.53
CA CYS A 190 7.92 8.00 13.79
C CYS A 190 7.01 7.63 14.96
N LYS A 191 6.71 6.32 15.08
CA LYS A 191 5.97 5.75 16.20
C LYS A 191 6.80 4.68 16.89
N ILE A 192 6.85 4.73 18.21
CA ILE A 192 7.50 3.71 19.01
C ILE A 192 6.60 2.47 19.06
N GLN A 193 7.11 1.31 18.65
CA GLN A 193 6.41 0.05 18.77
C GLN A 193 6.59 -0.54 20.17
N ASN A 194 7.82 -0.65 20.62
CA ASN A 194 8.19 -1.11 21.96
C ASN A 194 9.60 -0.63 22.35
N ILE A 195 9.91 -0.71 23.64
CA ILE A 195 11.21 -0.42 24.20
C ILE A 195 11.65 -1.70 24.95
N SER A 196 12.82 -2.22 24.63
CA SER A 196 13.35 -3.43 25.27
C SER A 196 13.87 -3.13 26.68
N SER A 197 14.07 -4.17 27.50
CA SER A 197 14.71 -4.07 28.82
C SER A 197 16.15 -3.52 28.75
N SER A 198 16.81 -3.63 27.61
CA SER A 198 18.12 -3.05 27.30
C SER A 198 18.05 -1.59 26.83
N LYS A 199 16.91 -0.94 26.93
CA LYS A 199 16.59 0.42 26.45
C LYS A 199 16.61 0.59 24.92
N GLN A 200 16.75 -0.46 24.15
CA GLN A 200 16.67 -0.37 22.68
C GLN A 200 15.25 -0.04 22.23
N ILE A 201 15.12 0.94 21.36
CA ILE A 201 13.85 1.39 20.81
C ILE A 201 13.59 0.68 19.48
N LYS A 202 12.43 0.04 19.37
CA LYS A 202 11.92 -0.48 18.10
C LYS A 202 10.80 0.41 17.59
N LEU A 203 10.95 0.90 16.36
CA LEU A 203 9.94 1.70 15.68
C LEU A 203 8.89 0.81 14.99
N ASP A 204 7.70 1.36 14.80
CA ASP A 204 6.60 0.71 14.08
C ASP A 204 6.79 0.92 12.56
N ASP A 205 7.19 -0.14 11.85
CA ASP A 205 7.43 -0.12 10.40
C ASP A 205 6.16 0.18 9.57
N LYS A 206 4.98 0.07 10.18
CA LYS A 206 3.70 0.38 9.53
C LYS A 206 3.28 1.84 9.70
N PHE A 207 3.94 2.56 10.60
CA PHE A 207 3.63 3.96 10.81
C PHE A 207 4.08 4.79 9.61
N ILE A 208 3.15 5.51 9.01
CA ILE A 208 3.41 6.41 7.88
C ILE A 208 3.43 7.84 8.44
N PRO A 209 4.58 8.53 8.41
CA PRO A 209 4.65 9.93 8.83
C PRO A 209 3.87 10.83 7.87
N THR A 210 3.52 12.04 8.31
CA THR A 210 3.02 13.09 7.42
C THR A 210 4.12 13.43 6.40
N CYS A 211 3.92 13.10 5.14
CA CYS A 211 4.98 13.18 4.12
C CYS A 211 4.44 13.67 2.78
N LEU A 212 5.36 14.18 1.95
CA LEU A 212 5.11 14.61 0.57
C LEU A 212 5.47 13.54 -0.46
N ASP A 213 6.25 12.52 -0.04
CA ASP A 213 6.60 11.38 -0.87
C ASP A 213 6.44 10.08 -0.08
N ILE A 214 5.46 9.27 -0.47
CA ILE A 214 5.17 7.97 0.16
C ILE A 214 5.79 6.79 -0.62
N SER A 215 6.45 7.06 -1.76
CA SER A 215 6.93 6.03 -2.69
C SER A 215 7.95 5.08 -2.09
N LYS A 216 8.75 5.56 -1.14
CA LYS A 216 9.83 4.80 -0.49
C LYS A 216 9.36 4.07 0.78
N HIS A 217 8.15 4.34 1.29
CA HIS A 217 7.69 3.75 2.54
C HIS A 217 7.52 2.23 2.43
N PRO A 218 8.16 1.40 3.30
CA PRO A 218 8.19 -0.06 3.15
C PRO A 218 6.80 -0.70 3.09
N PHE A 219 5.89 -0.32 3.98
CA PHE A 219 4.52 -0.83 4.04
C PHE A 219 3.74 -0.57 2.75
N ILE A 220 3.87 0.62 2.18
CA ILE A 220 3.22 1.01 0.92
C ILE A 220 3.85 0.29 -0.26
N ARG A 221 5.18 0.23 -0.30
CA ARG A 221 5.91 -0.47 -1.36
C ARG A 221 5.54 -1.95 -1.42
N GLN A 222 5.52 -2.62 -0.28
CA GLN A 222 5.11 -4.01 -0.18
C GLN A 222 3.68 -4.22 -0.70
N PHE A 223 2.75 -3.33 -0.37
CA PHE A 223 1.37 -3.41 -0.86
C PHE A 223 1.29 -3.22 -2.38
N ILE A 224 2.00 -2.24 -2.94
CA ILE A 224 2.02 -2.01 -4.40
C ILE A 224 2.58 -3.23 -5.13
N ASP A 225 3.69 -3.81 -4.64
CA ASP A 225 4.31 -5.00 -5.22
C ASP A 225 3.38 -6.23 -5.12
N GLU A 226 2.69 -6.41 -3.99
CA GLU A 226 1.64 -7.43 -3.80
C GLU A 226 0.53 -7.28 -4.85
N MET A 227 0.03 -6.06 -5.09
CA MET A 227 -1.03 -5.81 -6.06
C MET A 227 -0.57 -6.00 -7.51
N ILE A 228 0.65 -5.63 -7.84
CA ILE A 228 1.25 -5.90 -9.16
C ILE A 228 1.30 -7.41 -9.43
N TYR A 229 1.82 -8.18 -8.49
CA TYR A 229 1.92 -9.62 -8.62
C TYR A 229 0.52 -10.26 -8.76
N SER A 230 -0.37 -9.97 -7.83
CA SER A 230 -1.70 -10.56 -7.75
C SER A 230 -2.56 -10.22 -8.98
N THR A 231 -2.59 -8.96 -9.40
CA THR A 231 -3.35 -8.56 -10.60
C THR A 231 -2.81 -9.19 -11.87
N ARG A 232 -1.49 -9.37 -12.02
CA ARG A 232 -0.88 -10.04 -13.17
C ARG A 232 -1.20 -11.54 -13.19
N GLN A 233 -1.07 -12.22 -12.06
CA GLN A 233 -1.35 -13.64 -11.93
C GLN A 233 -2.82 -13.95 -12.24
N HIS A 234 -3.74 -13.25 -11.60
CA HIS A 234 -5.17 -13.47 -11.82
C HIS A 234 -5.61 -13.07 -13.24
N LYS A 235 -5.03 -12.02 -13.81
CA LYS A 235 -5.25 -11.69 -15.22
C LYS A 235 -4.91 -12.85 -16.15
N GLN A 236 -3.80 -13.56 -15.92
CA GLN A 236 -3.42 -14.72 -16.73
C GLN A 236 -4.40 -15.87 -16.57
N THR A 237 -4.84 -16.15 -15.35
CA THR A 237 -5.85 -17.19 -15.06
C THR A 237 -7.16 -16.90 -15.78
N PHE A 238 -7.69 -15.67 -15.65
CA PHE A 238 -8.91 -15.24 -16.31
C PHE A 238 -8.79 -15.22 -17.84
N LEU A 239 -7.64 -14.86 -18.40
CA LEU A 239 -7.36 -14.97 -19.84
C LEU A 239 -7.37 -16.43 -20.32
N GLY A 240 -6.88 -17.37 -19.51
CA GLY A 240 -6.95 -18.81 -19.80
C GLY A 240 -8.40 -19.30 -19.88
N ILE A 241 -9.23 -18.90 -18.93
CA ILE A 241 -10.68 -19.19 -18.93
C ILE A 241 -11.33 -18.58 -20.18
N PHE A 242 -11.00 -17.35 -20.51
CA PHE A 242 -11.55 -16.62 -21.65
C PHE A 242 -11.18 -17.26 -23.02
N LYS A 243 -9.93 -17.72 -23.19
CA LYS A 243 -9.47 -18.38 -24.42
C LYS A 243 -10.04 -19.77 -24.63
N GLY A 244 -10.45 -20.46 -23.57
CA GLY A 244 -11.09 -21.77 -23.63
C GLY A 244 -12.57 -21.70 -24.06
N ILE A 245 -13.14 -20.52 -24.19
CA ILE A 245 -14.51 -20.31 -24.62
C ILE A 245 -14.52 -20.07 -26.14
N ASP A 246 -15.01 -21.05 -26.90
CA ASP A 246 -15.17 -20.91 -28.36
C ASP A 246 -16.26 -19.85 -28.67
N GLN A 247 -15.90 -18.86 -29.49
CA GLN A 247 -16.70 -17.67 -29.77
C GLN A 247 -18.08 -17.97 -30.42
N SER A 248 -18.34 -19.20 -30.82
CA SER A 248 -19.51 -19.52 -31.67
C SER A 248 -20.77 -19.96 -30.91
N LYS A 249 -20.73 -20.30 -29.61
CA LYS A 249 -21.89 -20.89 -28.90
C LYS A 249 -22.08 -20.55 -27.42
N ASN A 250 -21.20 -19.77 -26.76
CA ASN A 250 -21.31 -19.56 -25.32
C ASN A 250 -21.45 -18.08 -24.96
N THR A 251 -22.51 -17.73 -24.25
CA THR A 251 -22.63 -16.45 -23.55
C THR A 251 -21.55 -16.38 -22.49
N LEU A 252 -20.60 -15.47 -22.70
CA LEU A 252 -19.63 -15.09 -21.68
C LEU A 252 -20.39 -14.69 -20.41
N ASP A 253 -19.96 -15.22 -19.27
CA ASP A 253 -20.39 -14.67 -18.00
C ASP A 253 -19.91 -13.21 -17.91
N PHE A 254 -20.87 -12.30 -17.83
CA PHE A 254 -20.64 -10.86 -17.80
C PHE A 254 -19.70 -10.47 -16.65
N THR A 255 -19.82 -11.15 -15.51
CA THR A 255 -18.98 -10.96 -14.33
C THR A 255 -17.51 -11.31 -14.62
N THR A 256 -17.26 -12.43 -15.30
CA THR A 256 -15.90 -12.84 -15.72
C THR A 256 -15.27 -11.82 -16.65
N TYR A 257 -16.05 -11.27 -17.59
CA TYR A 257 -15.59 -10.23 -18.51
C TYR A 257 -15.24 -8.93 -17.77
N LEU A 258 -16.10 -8.46 -16.86
CA LEU A 258 -15.86 -7.26 -16.05
C LEU A 258 -14.64 -7.43 -15.14
N THR A 259 -14.50 -8.59 -14.48
CA THR A 259 -13.34 -8.89 -13.65
C THR A 259 -12.04 -8.87 -14.46
N LEU A 260 -12.03 -9.47 -15.66
CA LEU A 260 -10.86 -9.43 -16.53
C LEU A 260 -10.52 -8.00 -16.98
N ASN A 261 -11.51 -7.16 -17.28
CA ASN A 261 -11.29 -5.75 -17.64
C ASN A 261 -10.71 -4.97 -16.47
N MET A 262 -11.23 -5.15 -15.27
CA MET A 262 -10.69 -4.55 -14.05
C MET A 262 -9.23 -4.99 -13.82
N LEU A 263 -8.92 -6.29 -13.92
CA LEU A 263 -7.56 -6.80 -13.77
C LEU A 263 -6.59 -6.25 -14.83
N LYS A 264 -7.03 -6.09 -16.08
CA LYS A 264 -6.23 -5.46 -17.15
C LYS A 264 -5.92 -4.00 -16.82
N LYS A 265 -6.93 -3.21 -16.43
CA LYS A 265 -6.81 -1.80 -16.03
C LYS A 265 -5.81 -1.67 -14.89
N TRP A 266 -6.02 -2.40 -13.80
CA TRP A 266 -5.23 -2.23 -12.58
C TRP A 266 -3.84 -2.85 -12.64
N SER A 267 -3.61 -3.87 -13.46
CA SER A 267 -2.25 -4.36 -13.70
C SER A 267 -1.34 -3.32 -14.35
N LEU A 268 -1.90 -2.40 -15.16
CA LEU A 268 -1.17 -1.28 -15.75
C LEU A 268 -1.05 -0.10 -14.79
N ASN A 269 -2.13 0.22 -14.05
CA ASN A 269 -2.12 1.32 -13.10
C ASN A 269 -1.09 1.10 -11.99
N PHE A 270 -1.06 -0.09 -11.36
CA PHE A 270 -0.07 -0.40 -10.33
C PHE A 270 1.36 -0.39 -10.88
N ALA A 271 1.59 -0.89 -12.09
CA ALA A 271 2.89 -0.80 -12.74
C ALA A 271 3.31 0.67 -12.99
N SER A 272 2.37 1.53 -13.40
CA SER A 272 2.60 2.96 -13.56
C SER A 272 2.92 3.65 -12.23
N ILE A 273 2.18 3.33 -11.16
CA ILE A 273 2.43 3.86 -9.81
C ILE A 273 3.84 3.48 -9.35
N ALA A 274 4.21 2.20 -9.48
CA ALA A 274 5.52 1.70 -9.05
C ALA A 274 6.73 2.33 -9.78
N ASN A 275 6.52 2.82 -11.01
CA ASN A 275 7.56 3.48 -11.80
C ASN A 275 7.69 4.99 -11.55
N ARG A 276 6.85 5.58 -10.70
CA ARG A 276 6.98 6.99 -10.35
C ARG A 276 8.16 7.20 -9.41
N GLN A 277 8.93 8.25 -9.64
CA GLN A 277 10.05 8.63 -8.77
C GLN A 277 9.56 9.17 -7.43
N LYS A 278 8.46 9.93 -7.45
CA LYS A 278 7.80 10.48 -6.25
C LYS A 278 6.30 10.28 -6.33
N ILE A 279 5.68 9.97 -5.21
CA ILE A 279 4.24 9.74 -5.09
C ILE A 279 3.72 10.55 -3.90
N HIS A 280 2.94 11.59 -4.19
CA HIS A 280 2.22 12.31 -3.14
C HIS A 280 1.16 11.40 -2.52
N PRO A 281 1.00 11.35 -1.17
CA PRO A 281 0.03 10.47 -0.52
C PRO A 281 -1.41 10.66 -1.03
N GLU A 282 -1.85 11.88 -1.25
CA GLU A 282 -3.20 12.17 -1.77
C GLU A 282 -3.44 11.56 -3.14
N PHE A 283 -2.47 11.64 -4.05
CA PHE A 283 -2.54 10.98 -5.36
C PHE A 283 -2.69 9.45 -5.22
N LEU A 284 -1.89 8.83 -4.32
CA LEU A 284 -1.99 7.39 -4.09
C LEU A 284 -3.34 7.02 -3.48
N TYR A 285 -3.81 7.80 -2.52
CA TYR A 285 -5.12 7.62 -1.89
C TYR A 285 -6.25 7.64 -2.93
N GLU A 286 -6.30 8.64 -3.81
CA GLU A 286 -7.29 8.71 -4.89
C GLU A 286 -7.27 7.46 -5.77
N LYS A 287 -6.06 7.00 -6.16
CA LYS A 287 -5.93 5.78 -6.97
C LYS A 287 -6.40 4.52 -6.24
N LEU A 288 -6.17 4.43 -4.94
CA LEU A 288 -6.64 3.30 -4.15
C LEU A 288 -8.16 3.35 -3.90
N VAL A 289 -8.75 4.54 -3.75
CA VAL A 289 -10.21 4.71 -3.69
C VAL A 289 -10.85 4.32 -5.03
N ASP A 290 -10.28 4.73 -6.17
CA ASP A 290 -10.72 4.29 -7.50
C ASP A 290 -10.69 2.76 -7.61
N PHE A 291 -9.63 2.12 -7.09
CA PHE A 291 -9.51 0.66 -7.09
C PHE A 291 -10.54 -0.01 -6.18
N GLN A 292 -10.73 0.52 -4.98
CA GLN A 292 -11.77 0.02 -4.07
C GLN A 292 -13.16 0.13 -4.69
N ALA A 293 -13.47 1.24 -5.38
CA ALA A 293 -14.74 1.43 -6.07
C ALA A 293 -14.96 0.40 -7.19
N ASP A 294 -13.94 0.15 -8.04
CA ASP A 294 -14.00 -0.88 -9.07
C ASP A 294 -14.22 -2.29 -8.46
N LEU A 295 -13.59 -2.58 -7.32
CA LEU A 295 -13.79 -3.84 -6.60
C LEU A 295 -15.20 -3.93 -6.00
N THR A 296 -15.69 -2.88 -5.36
CA THR A 296 -17.02 -2.84 -4.76
C THR A 296 -18.11 -3.05 -5.81
N ALA A 297 -17.94 -2.47 -7.01
CA ALA A 297 -18.86 -2.67 -8.14
C ALA A 297 -18.95 -4.12 -8.61
N LEU A 298 -17.94 -4.95 -8.36
CA LEU A 298 -17.94 -6.39 -8.68
C LEU A 298 -18.35 -7.27 -7.49
N SER A 299 -18.46 -6.68 -6.32
CA SER A 299 -18.88 -7.37 -5.09
C SER A 299 -20.39 -7.28 -4.90
N ASN A 300 -20.99 -8.31 -4.32
CA ASN A 300 -22.38 -8.29 -3.84
C ASN A 300 -22.45 -7.86 -2.35
N ASP A 301 -21.35 -7.36 -1.80
CA ASP A 301 -21.20 -7.04 -0.38
C ASP A 301 -21.02 -5.53 -0.20
N ASP A 302 -22.06 -4.86 0.29
CA ASP A 302 -22.06 -3.41 0.52
C ASP A 302 -21.31 -2.98 1.79
N SER A 303 -20.79 -3.93 2.60
CA SER A 303 -20.10 -3.61 3.87
C SER A 303 -18.79 -2.84 3.71
N PHE A 304 -18.29 -2.69 2.48
CA PHE A 304 -17.07 -1.95 2.14
C PHE A 304 -17.35 -0.66 1.35
N SER A 305 -18.60 -0.21 1.32
CA SER A 305 -19.02 1.01 0.63
C SER A 305 -18.74 2.27 1.43
N ASP A 306 -18.36 2.16 2.71
CA ASP A 306 -18.07 3.31 3.56
C ASP A 306 -16.86 4.09 3.06
N PHE A 307 -17.06 5.39 2.92
CA PHE A 307 -16.03 6.30 2.48
C PHE A 307 -14.99 6.54 3.59
N ILE A 308 -13.74 6.24 3.31
CA ILE A 308 -12.60 6.54 4.18
C ILE A 308 -12.06 7.91 3.80
N ALA A 309 -12.25 8.91 4.64
CA ALA A 309 -11.76 10.25 4.38
C ALA A 309 -10.23 10.32 4.41
N TYR A 310 -9.64 11.06 3.47
CA TYR A 310 -8.21 11.35 3.48
C TYR A 310 -7.86 12.29 4.64
N LYS A 311 -6.84 11.90 5.41
CA LYS A 311 -6.28 12.72 6.50
C LYS A 311 -4.78 12.79 6.33
N HIS A 312 -4.28 13.95 5.91
CA HIS A 312 -2.85 14.15 5.66
C HIS A 312 -2.00 14.05 6.92
N ASP A 313 -2.55 14.46 8.06
CA ASP A 313 -1.89 14.34 9.36
C ASP A 313 -1.99 12.94 10.00
N ASP A 314 -2.79 12.04 9.41
CA ASP A 314 -2.94 10.65 9.86
C ASP A 314 -2.98 9.69 8.67
N LEU A 315 -1.86 9.62 7.95
CA LEU A 315 -1.70 8.72 6.79
C LEU A 315 -1.71 7.26 7.21
N SER A 316 -1.23 6.93 8.41
CA SER A 316 -1.19 5.57 8.93
C SER A 316 -2.57 4.95 9.00
N THR A 317 -3.53 5.63 9.63
CA THR A 317 -4.92 5.16 9.74
C THR A 317 -5.60 5.14 8.38
N THR A 318 -5.44 6.21 7.58
CA THR A 318 -6.02 6.33 6.24
C THR A 318 -5.62 5.15 5.35
N PHE A 319 -4.32 4.89 5.20
CA PHE A 319 -3.84 3.82 4.32
C PHE A 319 -4.05 2.43 4.90
N SER A 320 -3.95 2.24 6.22
CA SER A 320 -4.19 0.93 6.83
C SER A 320 -5.63 0.46 6.61
N LEU A 321 -6.62 1.32 6.81
CA LEU A 321 -8.03 1.00 6.59
C LEU A 321 -8.30 0.71 5.11
N LEU A 322 -7.83 1.58 4.21
CA LEU A 322 -8.05 1.46 2.77
C LEU A 322 -7.40 0.18 2.21
N ILE A 323 -6.16 -0.10 2.57
CA ILE A 323 -5.42 -1.28 2.14
C ILE A 323 -6.09 -2.56 2.66
N ASN A 324 -6.54 -2.59 3.92
CA ASN A 324 -7.25 -3.74 4.46
C ASN A 324 -8.57 -4.01 3.73
N ASN A 325 -9.35 -2.97 3.44
CA ASN A 325 -10.58 -3.10 2.67
C ASN A 325 -10.31 -3.65 1.26
N ILE A 326 -9.30 -3.10 0.58
CA ILE A 326 -8.90 -3.56 -0.75
C ILE A 326 -8.49 -5.03 -0.73
N ARG A 327 -7.67 -5.46 0.23
CA ARG A 327 -7.24 -6.86 0.35
C ARG A 327 -8.43 -7.80 0.55
N LEU A 328 -9.36 -7.45 1.43
CA LEU A 328 -10.55 -8.25 1.71
C LEU A 328 -11.46 -8.34 0.47
N LEU A 329 -11.77 -7.21 -0.17
CA LEU A 329 -12.58 -7.19 -1.39
C LEU A 329 -11.91 -7.96 -2.52
N PHE A 330 -10.63 -7.71 -2.76
CA PHE A 330 -9.88 -8.39 -3.81
C PHE A 330 -9.87 -9.90 -3.61
N SER A 331 -9.64 -10.38 -2.40
CA SER A 331 -9.67 -11.82 -2.08
C SER A 331 -11.03 -12.45 -2.33
N LYS A 332 -12.13 -11.75 -1.98
CA LYS A 332 -13.51 -12.23 -2.20
C LYS A 332 -13.87 -12.36 -3.69
N ILE A 333 -13.46 -11.37 -4.50
CA ILE A 333 -13.80 -11.31 -5.93
C ILE A 333 -12.97 -12.32 -6.73
N ILE A 334 -11.70 -12.46 -6.38
CA ILE A 334 -10.75 -13.28 -7.13
C ILE A 334 -10.76 -14.75 -6.69
N SER A 335 -11.27 -15.06 -5.49
CA SER A 335 -11.40 -16.45 -5.04
C SER A 335 -12.27 -17.23 -6.03
N PRO A 336 -11.76 -18.31 -6.62
CA PRO A 336 -12.55 -19.14 -7.49
C PRO A 336 -13.75 -19.69 -6.70
N LYS A 337 -14.96 -19.45 -7.19
CA LYS A 337 -16.19 -19.96 -6.58
C LYS A 337 -16.32 -21.49 -6.73
N TYR A 338 -15.30 -22.14 -7.28
CA TYR A 338 -15.22 -23.60 -7.41
C TYR A 338 -13.80 -24.10 -7.16
N VAL A 339 -13.70 -25.33 -6.75
CA VAL A 339 -12.42 -26.06 -6.64
C VAL A 339 -12.40 -27.15 -7.70
N MET A 340 -11.32 -27.24 -8.46
CA MET A 340 -11.13 -28.29 -9.47
C MET A 340 -10.39 -29.47 -8.87
N ALA A 341 -10.91 -30.69 -9.05
CA ALA A 341 -10.23 -31.91 -8.67
C ALA A 341 -9.03 -32.17 -9.59
N ARG A 342 -7.93 -32.67 -9.02
CA ARG A 342 -6.83 -33.24 -9.78
C ARG A 342 -7.25 -34.62 -10.26
N ILE A 343 -7.22 -34.85 -11.58
CA ILE A 343 -7.60 -36.12 -12.18
C ILE A 343 -6.37 -36.99 -12.40
N VAL A 344 -6.42 -38.22 -11.89
CA VAL A 344 -5.42 -39.26 -12.14
C VAL A 344 -6.12 -40.38 -12.92
N SER A 345 -5.72 -40.58 -14.18
CA SER A 345 -6.23 -41.68 -15.00
C SER A 345 -5.48 -42.96 -14.64
N ASN A 346 -6.22 -43.98 -14.25
CA ASN A 346 -5.74 -45.30 -13.97
C ASN A 346 -6.05 -46.24 -15.14
N ALA A 347 -5.43 -47.44 -15.18
CA ALA A 347 -5.72 -48.42 -16.21
C ALA A 347 -7.18 -48.86 -16.21
N HIS A 348 -7.70 -49.31 -17.35
CA HIS A 348 -9.02 -49.94 -17.52
C HIS A 348 -10.23 -49.01 -17.26
N GLY A 349 -10.11 -47.71 -17.57
CA GLY A 349 -11.27 -46.79 -17.49
C GLY A 349 -11.57 -46.25 -16.10
N PHE A 350 -10.66 -46.35 -15.15
CA PHE A 350 -10.76 -45.76 -13.84
C PHE A 350 -10.10 -44.39 -13.78
N PHE A 351 -10.75 -43.44 -13.13
CA PHE A 351 -10.28 -42.06 -12.94
C PHE A 351 -10.49 -41.68 -11.47
N ASP A 352 -9.42 -41.24 -10.82
CA ASP A 352 -9.44 -40.74 -9.45
C ASP A 352 -9.45 -39.20 -9.48
N CYS A 353 -10.53 -38.61 -8.99
CA CYS A 353 -10.72 -37.15 -8.84
C CYS A 353 -10.36 -36.76 -7.39
N MET A 354 -9.22 -36.12 -7.23
CA MET A 354 -8.62 -35.83 -5.93
C MET A 354 -8.83 -34.34 -5.60
N PHE A 355 -9.40 -34.06 -4.45
CA PHE A 355 -9.50 -32.72 -3.86
C PHE A 355 -8.48 -32.57 -2.72
N ASP A 356 -7.99 -31.35 -2.53
CA ASP A 356 -6.97 -31.06 -1.50
C ASP A 356 -7.49 -31.25 -0.06
N ASN A 357 -8.81 -31.18 0.13
CA ASN A 357 -9.45 -31.30 1.45
C ASN A 357 -10.75 -32.11 1.35
N ALA A 358 -10.94 -33.05 2.28
CA ALA A 358 -12.16 -33.89 2.40
C ALA A 358 -13.44 -33.05 2.58
N GLY A 359 -13.38 -31.91 3.28
CA GLY A 359 -14.52 -31.01 3.48
C GLY A 359 -15.07 -30.40 2.19
N ILE A 360 -14.31 -30.41 1.08
CA ILE A 360 -14.76 -29.93 -0.22
C ILE A 360 -15.85 -30.84 -0.78
N ILE A 361 -15.69 -32.14 -0.69
CA ILE A 361 -16.67 -33.13 -1.15
C ILE A 361 -17.95 -33.02 -0.34
N GLU A 362 -17.82 -32.83 0.96
CA GLU A 362 -18.97 -32.76 1.87
C GLU A 362 -19.80 -31.50 1.68
N LYS A 363 -19.13 -30.33 1.60
CA LYS A 363 -19.81 -29.01 1.56
C LYS A 363 -20.15 -28.56 0.16
N GLY A 364 -19.29 -28.81 -0.86
CA GLY A 364 -19.45 -28.28 -2.21
C GLY A 364 -20.48 -29.03 -3.06
N GLU A 365 -21.18 -28.35 -3.96
CA GLU A 365 -21.94 -29.02 -5.02
C GLU A 365 -20.97 -29.57 -6.06
N LEU A 366 -21.05 -30.88 -6.34
CA LEU A 366 -20.10 -31.59 -7.18
C LEU A 366 -20.62 -31.71 -8.62
N PHE A 367 -19.77 -31.34 -9.57
CA PHE A 367 -20.05 -31.40 -11.00
C PHE A 367 -18.97 -32.17 -11.73
N LEU A 368 -19.42 -33.10 -12.58
CA LEU A 368 -18.59 -33.90 -13.46
C LEU A 368 -18.83 -33.45 -14.91
N ALA A 369 -17.77 -33.15 -15.63
CA ALA A 369 -17.85 -32.94 -17.07
C ALA A 369 -17.06 -34.02 -17.80
N VAL A 370 -17.63 -34.53 -18.87
CA VAL A 370 -17.03 -35.58 -19.70
C VAL A 370 -17.10 -35.20 -21.17
N SER A 371 -15.99 -35.41 -21.88
CA SER A 371 -15.94 -35.46 -23.34
C SER A 371 -15.30 -36.73 -23.81
N SER A 372 -15.53 -37.14 -25.04
CA SER A 372 -14.90 -38.31 -25.64
C SER A 372 -14.90 -38.21 -27.18
N ASN A 373 -14.29 -39.17 -27.85
CA ASN A 373 -14.35 -39.24 -29.30
C ASN A 373 -15.74 -39.68 -29.82
N VAL A 374 -16.66 -40.00 -28.94
CA VAL A 374 -18.05 -40.35 -29.27
C VAL A 374 -18.89 -39.06 -29.31
N ASN A 375 -19.94 -39.05 -30.16
CA ASN A 375 -20.82 -37.91 -30.28
C ASN A 375 -21.44 -37.49 -28.94
N SER A 376 -21.52 -36.19 -28.67
CA SER A 376 -22.10 -35.62 -27.43
C SER A 376 -23.54 -36.09 -27.19
N ASP A 377 -24.37 -36.33 -28.24
CA ASP A 377 -25.71 -36.88 -28.09
C ASP A 377 -25.74 -38.31 -27.56
N TYR A 378 -24.70 -39.09 -27.88
CA TYR A 378 -24.56 -40.42 -27.33
C TYR A 378 -24.15 -40.36 -25.83
N LEU A 379 -23.25 -39.47 -25.47
CA LEU A 379 -22.89 -39.22 -24.08
C LEU A 379 -24.09 -38.78 -23.24
N LEU A 380 -24.90 -37.84 -23.78
CA LEU A 380 -26.11 -37.36 -23.11
C LEU A 380 -27.08 -38.48 -22.74
N LYS A 381 -27.25 -39.44 -23.64
CA LYS A 381 -28.24 -40.53 -23.46
C LYS A 381 -27.69 -41.70 -22.63
N ASN A 382 -26.40 -42.03 -22.77
CA ASN A 382 -25.91 -43.33 -22.30
C ASN A 382 -24.86 -43.21 -21.17
N PHE A 383 -24.27 -42.04 -20.92
CA PHE A 383 -23.16 -41.91 -19.97
C PHE A 383 -23.57 -42.33 -18.55
N LYS A 384 -24.78 -41.97 -18.12
CA LYS A 384 -25.29 -42.32 -16.79
C LYS A 384 -25.29 -43.84 -16.53
N GLU A 385 -25.60 -44.63 -17.53
CA GLU A 385 -25.63 -46.09 -17.43
C GLU A 385 -24.21 -46.73 -17.58
N GLN A 386 -23.34 -46.03 -18.27
CA GLN A 386 -21.99 -46.52 -18.62
C GLN A 386 -20.89 -45.98 -17.67
N CYS A 387 -21.25 -45.19 -16.67
CA CYS A 387 -20.34 -44.79 -15.63
C CYS A 387 -20.75 -45.28 -14.25
N LYS A 388 -19.76 -45.45 -13.37
CA LYS A 388 -19.96 -45.76 -11.96
C LYS A 388 -19.11 -44.81 -11.13
N ILE A 389 -19.68 -44.25 -10.07
CA ILE A 389 -18.98 -43.31 -9.19
C ILE A 389 -19.07 -43.84 -7.77
N HIS A 390 -17.92 -43.96 -7.12
CA HIS A 390 -17.85 -44.42 -5.71
C HIS A 390 -16.51 -43.96 -5.11
N THR A 391 -16.30 -44.27 -3.82
CA THR A 391 -15.02 -44.09 -3.13
C THR A 391 -13.93 -44.93 -3.78
N GLN A 392 -12.68 -44.51 -3.69
CA GLN A 392 -11.52 -45.20 -4.26
C GLN A 392 -11.40 -46.63 -3.75
N SER A 393 -11.71 -46.87 -2.48
CA SER A 393 -11.68 -48.21 -1.83
C SER A 393 -12.72 -49.18 -2.37
N SER A 394 -13.88 -48.70 -2.81
CA SER A 394 -15.03 -49.55 -3.13
C SER A 394 -15.36 -49.65 -4.61
N ILE A 395 -14.86 -48.72 -5.45
CA ILE A 395 -15.21 -48.64 -6.88
C ILE A 395 -14.96 -49.95 -7.64
N LYS A 396 -13.84 -50.63 -7.36
CA LYS A 396 -13.49 -51.91 -8.03
C LYS A 396 -14.51 -53.00 -7.75
N ASN A 397 -14.96 -53.12 -6.50
CA ASN A 397 -15.95 -54.09 -6.10
C ASN A 397 -17.33 -53.78 -6.70
N ILE A 398 -17.72 -52.49 -6.75
CA ILE A 398 -18.96 -52.02 -7.36
C ILE A 398 -19.00 -52.35 -8.85
N VAL A 399 -17.88 -52.17 -9.56
CA VAL A 399 -17.77 -52.51 -10.98
C VAL A 399 -17.81 -54.03 -11.19
N ALA A 400 -17.04 -54.78 -10.41
CA ALA A 400 -16.98 -56.24 -10.54
C ALA A 400 -18.32 -56.95 -10.23
N SER A 401 -19.06 -56.41 -9.24
CA SER A 401 -20.38 -56.93 -8.85
C SER A 401 -21.55 -56.35 -9.62
N GLN A 402 -21.31 -55.49 -10.61
CA GLN A 402 -22.30 -54.77 -11.40
C GLN A 402 -23.31 -53.96 -10.59
N LEU A 403 -22.94 -53.52 -9.41
CA LEU A 403 -23.78 -52.69 -8.54
C LEU A 403 -23.90 -51.27 -9.07
N ASN A 404 -24.92 -50.55 -8.61
CA ASN A 404 -25.08 -49.14 -8.95
C ASN A 404 -24.06 -48.27 -8.22
N GLY A 405 -23.46 -47.27 -8.92
CA GLY A 405 -22.70 -46.20 -8.32
C GLY A 405 -23.59 -45.06 -7.87
N LEU A 406 -22.98 -43.98 -7.36
CA LEU A 406 -23.64 -42.75 -6.99
C LEU A 406 -24.46 -42.20 -8.18
N ASN A 407 -25.68 -41.80 -7.93
CA ASN A 407 -26.55 -41.22 -8.95
C ASN A 407 -26.02 -39.88 -9.44
N ILE A 408 -26.12 -39.63 -10.76
CA ILE A 408 -25.79 -38.38 -11.38
C ILE A 408 -26.95 -37.85 -12.19
N GLU A 409 -27.11 -36.56 -12.23
CA GLU A 409 -28.15 -35.85 -12.99
C GLU A 409 -27.52 -35.03 -14.09
N GLN A 410 -28.06 -35.11 -15.29
CA GLN A 410 -27.62 -34.28 -16.40
C GLN A 410 -27.94 -32.80 -16.12
N VAL A 411 -26.99 -31.95 -16.36
CA VAL A 411 -27.14 -30.49 -16.19
C VAL A 411 -27.42 -29.85 -17.53
N SER A 412 -28.65 -29.38 -17.73
CA SER A 412 -29.06 -28.66 -18.96
C SER A 412 -28.57 -27.22 -18.97
N ILE A 413 -28.52 -26.59 -17.78
CA ILE A 413 -28.03 -25.21 -17.59
C ILE A 413 -26.79 -25.28 -16.66
N ILE A 414 -25.63 -25.14 -17.27
CA ILE A 414 -24.37 -25.16 -16.53
C ILE A 414 -24.31 -23.93 -15.61
N PRO A 415 -24.03 -24.09 -14.29
CA PRO A 415 -23.84 -22.95 -13.40
C PRO A 415 -22.80 -21.95 -13.95
N THR A 416 -23.07 -20.67 -13.81
CA THR A 416 -22.21 -19.59 -14.31
C THR A 416 -20.83 -19.59 -13.64
N THR A 417 -20.73 -20.18 -12.45
CA THR A 417 -19.50 -20.34 -11.69
C THR A 417 -18.52 -21.37 -12.27
N LEU A 418 -19.01 -22.31 -13.11
CA LEU A 418 -18.18 -23.36 -13.69
C LEU A 418 -17.69 -22.98 -15.08
N PRO A 419 -16.45 -23.38 -15.46
CA PRO A 419 -15.96 -23.19 -16.81
C PRO A 419 -16.82 -24.02 -17.80
N ARG A 420 -17.27 -23.38 -18.88
CA ARG A 420 -17.97 -24.06 -19.96
C ARG A 420 -16.94 -24.56 -20.98
N LEU A 421 -16.80 -25.86 -21.05
CA LEU A 421 -15.86 -26.52 -21.97
C LEU A 421 -16.60 -26.99 -23.22
N ASN A 422 -16.03 -26.70 -24.39
CA ASN A 422 -16.63 -27.11 -25.64
C ASN A 422 -16.57 -28.63 -25.84
N GLY A 423 -17.68 -29.24 -26.23
CA GLY A 423 -17.75 -30.71 -26.44
C GLY A 423 -17.89 -31.53 -25.15
N TYR A 424 -18.03 -30.88 -23.97
CA TYR A 424 -18.28 -31.58 -22.71
C TYR A 424 -19.75 -31.60 -22.35
N VAL A 425 -20.18 -32.74 -21.80
CA VAL A 425 -21.48 -32.93 -21.17
C VAL A 425 -21.30 -32.86 -19.66
N TYR A 426 -22.22 -32.13 -18.98
CA TYR A 426 -22.10 -31.88 -17.55
C TYR A 426 -23.13 -32.68 -16.76
N TYR A 427 -22.70 -33.22 -15.65
CA TYR A 427 -23.52 -33.95 -14.72
C TYR A 427 -23.30 -33.43 -13.31
N ARG A 428 -24.37 -33.32 -12.51
CA ARG A 428 -24.32 -33.02 -11.08
C ARG A 428 -24.38 -34.35 -10.31
N LEU A 429 -23.54 -34.50 -9.31
CA LEU A 429 -23.57 -35.64 -8.40
C LEU A 429 -24.72 -35.43 -7.42
N ASP A 430 -25.56 -36.47 -7.23
CA ASP A 430 -26.74 -36.40 -6.34
C ASP A 430 -26.32 -36.57 -4.89
N LYS A 431 -26.32 -35.50 -4.11
CA LYS A 431 -26.02 -35.54 -2.67
C LYS A 431 -27.10 -36.18 -1.82
N ASN A 432 -28.31 -36.31 -2.34
CA ASN A 432 -29.42 -36.95 -1.63
C ASN A 432 -29.41 -38.48 -1.77
N ASP A 433 -28.55 -39.01 -2.64
CA ASP A 433 -28.36 -40.45 -2.77
C ASP A 433 -27.77 -41.02 -1.48
N LYS A 434 -28.30 -42.16 -1.04
CA LYS A 434 -27.82 -42.88 0.17
C LYS A 434 -26.33 -43.22 0.10
N LEU A 435 -25.80 -43.46 -1.10
CA LEU A 435 -24.39 -43.76 -1.32
C LEU A 435 -23.49 -42.54 -1.06
N PHE A 436 -24.01 -41.33 -1.11
CA PHE A 436 -23.21 -40.11 -0.87
C PHE A 436 -22.60 -40.07 0.54
N LYS A 437 -23.24 -40.72 1.51
CA LYS A 437 -22.71 -40.84 2.87
C LYS A 437 -21.35 -41.55 2.97
N SER A 438 -21.02 -42.40 1.99
CA SER A 438 -19.73 -43.09 1.95
C SER A 438 -18.56 -42.15 1.58
N PHE A 439 -18.85 -40.97 1.06
CA PHE A 439 -17.81 -39.96 0.69
C PHE A 439 -17.48 -38.99 1.83
N ILE A 440 -18.23 -39.04 2.94
CA ILE A 440 -17.97 -38.20 4.09
C ILE A 440 -16.60 -38.55 4.68
N GLY A 441 -15.71 -37.56 4.79
CA GLY A 441 -14.34 -37.77 5.25
C GLY A 441 -13.34 -38.19 4.13
N GLU A 442 -13.83 -38.47 2.93
CA GLU A 442 -12.99 -38.82 1.78
C GLU A 442 -12.58 -37.53 1.01
N ASN A 443 -11.39 -37.55 0.41
CA ASN A 443 -10.91 -36.49 -0.48
C ASN A 443 -10.78 -36.95 -1.94
N ILE A 444 -11.14 -38.21 -2.23
CA ILE A 444 -11.03 -38.83 -3.56
C ILE A 444 -12.39 -39.36 -3.98
N ILE A 445 -12.84 -39.01 -5.17
CA ILE A 445 -13.97 -39.60 -5.85
C ILE A 445 -13.46 -40.37 -7.04
N SER A 446 -13.73 -41.69 -7.10
CA SER A 446 -13.34 -42.51 -8.24
C SER A 446 -14.51 -42.69 -9.20
N VAL A 447 -14.21 -42.49 -10.47
CA VAL A 447 -15.14 -42.62 -11.60
C VAL A 447 -14.64 -43.75 -12.48
N TYR A 448 -15.52 -44.73 -12.78
CA TYR A 448 -15.27 -45.75 -13.78
C TYR A 448 -16.12 -45.46 -15.02
N VAL A 449 -15.54 -45.58 -16.20
CA VAL A 449 -16.21 -45.43 -17.48
C VAL A 449 -15.99 -46.66 -18.30
N THR A 450 -17.04 -47.25 -18.89
CA THR A 450 -16.95 -48.47 -19.68
C THR A 450 -16.20 -48.21 -20.99
N ASN A 451 -15.64 -49.27 -21.58
CA ASN A 451 -14.88 -49.23 -22.86
C ASN A 451 -15.71 -48.77 -24.08
N ASN A 452 -17.04 -48.70 -23.95
CA ASN A 452 -17.89 -48.19 -25.02
C ASN A 452 -17.72 -46.69 -25.23
N ILE A 453 -17.19 -45.99 -24.25
CA ILE A 453 -16.81 -44.57 -24.33
C ILE A 453 -15.30 -44.51 -24.58
N THR A 454 -14.92 -44.23 -25.80
CA THR A 454 -13.52 -44.21 -26.21
C THR A 454 -12.83 -42.90 -25.88
N ASN A 455 -11.66 -42.96 -25.25
CA ASN A 455 -10.84 -41.80 -24.84
C ASN A 455 -11.64 -40.75 -24.05
N PRO A 456 -12.23 -41.13 -22.91
CA PRO A 456 -12.95 -40.16 -22.08
C PRO A 456 -11.96 -39.19 -21.44
N ASP A 457 -12.23 -37.87 -21.59
CA ASP A 457 -11.60 -36.81 -20.81
C ASP A 457 -12.58 -36.34 -19.75
N ILE A 458 -12.16 -36.43 -18.49
CA ILE A 458 -12.99 -36.18 -17.31
C ILE A 458 -12.45 -34.97 -16.56
N LYS A 459 -13.35 -34.12 -16.16
CA LYS A 459 -13.08 -32.98 -15.28
C LYS A 459 -14.11 -32.97 -14.14
N MET A 460 -13.67 -32.63 -12.94
CA MET A 460 -14.57 -32.54 -11.79
C MET A 460 -14.33 -31.26 -11.01
N TRP A 461 -15.41 -30.62 -10.58
CA TRP A 461 -15.40 -29.39 -9.79
C TRP A 461 -16.36 -29.51 -8.60
N ALA A 462 -16.03 -28.80 -7.54
CA ALA A 462 -16.92 -28.53 -6.43
C ALA A 462 -17.20 -27.02 -6.37
N ILE A 463 -18.46 -26.60 -6.38
CA ILE A 463 -18.89 -25.23 -6.09
C ILE A 463 -19.05 -25.16 -4.57
N LEU A 464 -18.37 -24.20 -3.92
CA LEU A 464 -18.36 -24.02 -2.47
C LEU A 464 -19.38 -22.96 -2.04
#